data_0d1791b25c823c1dd150fa45e19f834c
#
_entry.id   0d1791b25c823c1dd150fa45e19f834c
#
_cell.length_a   1.000
_cell.length_b   1.000
_cell.length_c   1.000
_cell.angle_alpha   90.00
_cell.angle_beta   90.00
_cell.angle_gamma   90.00
#
_symmetry.space_group_name_H-M   'P 1'
#
loop_
_entity.id
_entity.type
_entity.pdbx_description
1 polymer ?
#
loop_
_entity_poly.entity_id
_entity_poly.type
_entity_poly.pdbx_seq_one_letter_code
_entity_poly.pdbx_strand_id
1 'polypeptide(L)'
;LLPHLVFVQYTVTSGLLGAAGIFWFLTGEAAACPGMQARSGKENGWGCFVKRNLPAVLLCVLAFLLRPEMMMLLLPLACVAGVWKWGMERPVFTRYNAFCYVGVFSLILIGLLLGEVSNTAAYGSGEWKEFFRLFDARTEVYDFKTETILKFEENQEFYTSLGLDETQGALLENYNYGIDDSIDAALMEKISGYSREKEGYFGKTLKEGIWLYKARLQNMPGLDFDAAVEMPFLLTEAALAVLLLLTAFLKRRAGVIWQLLAFGGVRSILWMYLILRNRVPERISHPLYTVEIVMLAALLFMYLTKNGAADGAAQEELEKVRNPYRWLNPVFVTAALLLVTALSILPRTFARTVQEYAAREEINRTDIAARAYYQSHPENLYLADVYSTVKFSEKMFRDGECVLGNYDLLGGWLCKSPLAEKKLKAFGYDSLGQALLEGENVYLVAETGQSLDWLTDYFGRRGTVLWAEPKEVIGAADSGLVIYSLHREEEVND
;
A
#
# COMPACT_ATOMS: atom_id res chain seq x y z
N LEU A 1 -15.15 1.26 0.17
CA LEU A 1 -14.55 0.01 0.71
C LEU A 1 -14.97 -1.26 -0.03
N LEU A 2 -16.19 -1.32 -0.63
CA LEU A 2 -16.67 -2.53 -1.33
C LEU A 2 -15.67 -3.06 -2.39
N PRO A 3 -15.08 -2.22 -3.28
CA PRO A 3 -14.09 -2.71 -4.23
C PRO A 3 -12.90 -3.41 -3.55
N HIS A 4 -12.45 -2.91 -2.42
CA HIS A 4 -11.32 -3.48 -1.68
C HIS A 4 -11.63 -4.80 -0.94
N LEU A 5 -12.90 -5.13 -0.77
CA LEU A 5 -13.33 -6.45 -0.28
C LEU A 5 -13.38 -7.49 -1.41
N VAL A 6 -13.61 -7.05 -2.64
CA VAL A 6 -13.62 -7.89 -3.84
C VAL A 6 -12.22 -8.05 -4.40
N PHE A 7 -11.48 -6.94 -4.53
CA PHE A 7 -10.09 -6.90 -4.99
C PHE A 7 -9.17 -6.75 -3.79
N VAL A 8 -8.97 -7.84 -3.08
CA VAL A 8 -8.14 -7.85 -1.86
C VAL A 8 -6.70 -7.51 -2.23
N GLN A 9 -6.16 -6.51 -1.53
CA GLN A 9 -4.79 -6.06 -1.71
C GLN A 9 -4.14 -5.84 -0.35
N TYR A 10 -2.95 -6.37 -0.14
CA TYR A 10 -2.28 -6.40 1.16
C TYR A 10 -2.07 -5.01 1.79
N THR A 11 -1.78 -3.96 1.01
CA THR A 11 -1.64 -2.58 1.53
C THR A 11 -2.96 -2.07 2.08
N VAL A 12 -4.08 -2.29 1.36
CA VAL A 12 -5.41 -1.90 1.81
C VAL A 12 -5.81 -2.70 3.03
N THR A 13 -5.59 -4.02 3.02
CA THR A 13 -5.90 -4.90 4.17
C THR A 13 -5.15 -4.48 5.41
N SER A 14 -3.86 -4.15 5.29
CA SER A 14 -3.06 -3.59 6.39
C SER A 14 -3.68 -2.31 6.94
N GLY A 15 -4.06 -1.37 6.07
CA GLY A 15 -4.70 -0.13 6.48
C GLY A 15 -6.05 -0.35 7.18
N LEU A 16 -6.88 -1.29 6.69
CA LEU A 16 -8.16 -1.63 7.31
C LEU A 16 -7.98 -2.30 8.69
N LEU A 17 -6.98 -3.16 8.84
CA LEU A 17 -6.63 -3.74 10.16
C LEU A 17 -6.16 -2.66 11.13
N GLY A 18 -5.31 -1.74 10.69
CA GLY A 18 -4.90 -0.58 11.48
C GLY A 18 -6.09 0.29 11.89
N ALA A 19 -7.01 0.57 10.97
CA ALA A 19 -8.25 1.30 11.25
C ALA A 19 -9.12 0.59 12.30
N ALA A 20 -9.30 -0.72 12.16
CA ALA A 20 -10.06 -1.53 13.11
C ALA A 20 -9.40 -1.55 14.50
N GLY A 21 -8.07 -1.63 14.56
CA GLY A 21 -7.29 -1.55 15.81
C GLY A 21 -7.48 -0.19 16.51
N ILE A 22 -7.38 0.91 15.77
CA ILE A 22 -7.60 2.27 16.28
C ILE A 22 -9.06 2.44 16.76
N PHE A 23 -10.03 1.95 15.98
CA PHE A 23 -11.44 2.00 16.36
C PHE A 23 -11.72 1.24 17.65
N TRP A 24 -11.23 -0.02 17.74
CA TRP A 24 -11.36 -0.84 18.96
C TRP A 24 -10.78 -0.14 20.16
N PHE A 25 -9.59 0.43 20.01
CA PHE A 25 -8.93 1.15 21.07
C PHE A 25 -9.74 2.37 21.53
N LEU A 26 -10.22 3.21 20.59
CA LEU A 26 -10.96 4.44 20.90
C LEU A 26 -12.33 4.16 21.55
N THR A 27 -13.08 3.20 21.02
CA THR A 27 -14.45 2.90 21.50
C THR A 27 -14.47 2.04 22.75
N GLY A 28 -13.35 1.40 23.11
CA GLY A 28 -13.22 0.62 24.35
C GLY A 28 -13.34 1.51 25.60
N GLU A 29 -13.55 0.87 26.77
CA GLU A 29 -13.68 1.55 28.04
C GLU A 29 -12.44 2.36 28.43
N ALA A 30 -12.66 3.42 29.22
CA ALA A 30 -11.62 4.25 29.79
C ALA A 30 -10.77 3.49 30.83
N ALA A 31 -9.52 3.92 31.06
CA ALA A 31 -8.63 3.31 32.04
C ALA A 31 -9.15 3.48 33.49
N ALA A 32 -9.65 4.66 33.82
CA ALA A 32 -10.18 5.02 35.14
C ALA A 32 -11.68 4.76 35.23
N CYS A 33 -12.13 3.52 35.03
CA CYS A 33 -13.56 3.18 35.17
C CYS A 33 -13.95 3.05 36.66
N PRO A 34 -14.76 3.99 37.24
CA PRO A 34 -15.05 4.03 38.68
C PRO A 34 -15.74 2.76 39.21
N GLY A 35 -16.47 2.04 38.34
CA GLY A 35 -17.21 0.83 38.73
C GLY A 35 -16.32 -0.39 38.95
N MET A 36 -15.08 -0.40 38.47
CA MET A 36 -14.14 -1.52 38.64
C MET A 36 -13.26 -1.38 39.88
N GLN A 37 -12.99 -0.16 40.34
CA GLN A 37 -12.29 0.04 41.63
C GLN A 37 -13.12 -0.47 42.81
N ALA A 38 -14.47 -0.47 42.71
CA ALA A 38 -15.37 -0.89 43.75
C ALA A 38 -15.70 -2.41 43.74
N ARG A 39 -15.54 -3.11 42.62
CA ARG A 39 -15.92 -4.52 42.48
C ARG A 39 -14.77 -5.53 42.55
N SER A 40 -13.53 -5.09 42.41
CA SER A 40 -12.38 -5.99 42.36
C SER A 40 -11.37 -5.66 43.43
N GLY A 41 -11.57 -6.25 44.60
CA GLY A 41 -10.59 -6.22 45.71
C GLY A 41 -9.29 -7.00 45.43
N LYS A 42 -9.03 -7.48 44.21
CA LYS A 42 -7.86 -8.35 43.96
C LYS A 42 -7.31 -8.38 42.50
N GLU A 43 -7.90 -7.75 41.50
CA GLU A 43 -7.29 -7.78 40.18
C GLU A 43 -6.67 -6.42 39.83
N ASN A 44 -5.38 -6.44 39.46
CA ASN A 44 -4.63 -5.27 39.01
C ASN A 44 -5.37 -4.61 37.83
N GLY A 45 -5.98 -3.48 38.07
CA GLY A 45 -6.83 -2.78 37.09
C GLY A 45 -6.14 -2.47 35.75
N TRP A 46 -4.79 -2.24 35.75
CA TRP A 46 -4.01 -2.03 34.53
C TRP A 46 -3.96 -3.26 33.62
N GLY A 47 -3.83 -4.47 34.21
CA GLY A 47 -3.84 -5.72 33.46
C GLY A 47 -5.18 -5.97 32.76
N CYS A 48 -6.29 -5.54 33.37
CA CYS A 48 -7.60 -5.61 32.75
C CYS A 48 -7.71 -4.64 31.55
N PHE A 49 -7.19 -3.41 31.67
CA PHE A 49 -7.16 -2.45 30.57
C PHE A 49 -6.32 -2.96 29.40
N VAL A 50 -5.13 -3.51 29.67
CA VAL A 50 -4.26 -4.11 28.65
C VAL A 50 -4.95 -5.29 27.97
N LYS A 51 -5.53 -6.24 28.73
CA LYS A 51 -6.26 -7.40 28.16
C LYS A 51 -7.38 -6.98 27.21
N ARG A 52 -8.15 -5.94 27.55
CA ARG A 52 -9.23 -5.42 26.69
C ARG A 52 -8.74 -4.81 25.40
N ASN A 53 -7.56 -4.19 25.44
CA ASN A 53 -6.97 -3.56 24.27
C ASN A 53 -6.04 -4.52 23.49
N LEU A 54 -5.87 -5.78 23.95
CA LEU A 54 -5.10 -6.78 23.23
C LEU A 54 -5.55 -7.00 21.76
N PRO A 55 -6.86 -7.03 21.44
CA PRO A 55 -7.29 -7.08 20.04
C PRO A 55 -6.79 -5.90 19.21
N ALA A 56 -6.77 -4.68 19.76
CA ALA A 56 -6.21 -3.51 19.06
C ALA A 56 -4.71 -3.67 18.80
N VAL A 57 -3.97 -4.18 19.80
CA VAL A 57 -2.53 -4.48 19.65
C VAL A 57 -2.30 -5.51 18.55
N LEU A 58 -3.04 -6.63 18.59
CA LEU A 58 -2.94 -7.70 17.60
C LEU A 58 -3.26 -7.22 16.20
N LEU A 59 -4.32 -6.41 16.02
CA LEU A 59 -4.69 -5.84 14.72
C LEU A 59 -3.61 -4.91 14.17
N CYS A 60 -3.00 -4.07 15.01
CA CYS A 60 -1.88 -3.21 14.59
C CYS A 60 -0.62 -4.02 14.24
N VAL A 61 -0.31 -5.07 15.00
CA VAL A 61 0.84 -5.95 14.69
C VAL A 61 0.59 -6.73 13.39
N LEU A 62 -0.61 -7.28 13.20
CA LEU A 62 -0.99 -7.95 11.93
C LEU A 62 -0.95 -6.97 10.75
N ALA A 63 -1.40 -5.74 10.93
CA ALA A 63 -1.28 -4.70 9.91
C ALA A 63 0.18 -4.47 9.51
N PHE A 64 1.08 -4.38 10.48
CA PHE A 64 2.52 -4.24 10.24
C PHE A 64 3.11 -5.44 9.52
N LEU A 65 2.79 -6.66 9.95
CA LEU A 65 3.29 -7.89 9.31
C LEU A 65 2.83 -8.03 7.86
N LEU A 66 1.65 -7.50 7.51
CA LEU A 66 1.17 -7.48 6.13
C LEU A 66 1.84 -6.41 5.28
N ARG A 67 1.99 -5.19 5.81
CA ARG A 67 2.62 -4.07 5.11
C ARG A 67 3.17 -3.07 6.12
N PRO A 68 4.47 -3.17 6.45
CA PRO A 68 5.12 -2.30 7.42
C PRO A 68 4.95 -0.82 7.11
N GLU A 69 5.13 -0.41 5.85
CA GLU A 69 5.08 0.99 5.42
C GLU A 69 3.68 1.58 5.63
N MET A 70 2.62 0.80 5.38
CA MET A 70 1.25 1.27 5.61
C MET A 70 0.97 1.45 7.11
N MET A 71 1.37 0.51 7.95
CA MET A 71 1.18 0.63 9.39
C MET A 71 2.01 1.80 9.98
N MET A 72 3.24 2.01 9.50
CA MET A 72 4.09 3.15 9.90
C MET A 72 3.46 4.49 9.49
N LEU A 73 2.82 4.55 8.32
CA LEU A 73 2.05 5.73 7.89
C LEU A 73 0.88 6.03 8.83
N LEU A 74 0.23 5.00 9.38
CA LEU A 74 -0.91 5.16 10.30
C LEU A 74 -0.49 5.42 11.74
N LEU A 75 0.75 5.16 12.11
CA LEU A 75 1.23 5.27 13.49
C LEU A 75 1.04 6.67 14.10
N PRO A 76 1.28 7.80 13.38
CA PRO A 76 1.00 9.13 13.91
C PRO A 76 -0.48 9.33 14.27
N LEU A 77 -1.41 8.79 13.47
CA LEU A 77 -2.84 8.84 13.77
C LEU A 77 -3.19 7.95 14.97
N ALA A 78 -2.57 6.79 15.12
CA ALA A 78 -2.70 5.95 16.32
C ALA A 78 -2.22 6.69 17.58
N CYS A 79 -1.12 7.45 17.50
CA CYS A 79 -0.66 8.31 18.59
C CYS A 79 -1.69 9.40 18.93
N VAL A 80 -2.29 10.06 17.94
CA VAL A 80 -3.37 11.03 18.16
C VAL A 80 -4.56 10.37 18.86
N ALA A 81 -4.95 9.17 18.44
CA ALA A 81 -6.01 8.40 19.10
C ALA A 81 -5.69 8.11 20.57
N GLY A 82 -4.43 7.74 20.87
CA GLY A 82 -3.92 7.55 22.22
C GLY A 82 -4.04 8.81 23.08
N VAL A 83 -3.57 9.94 22.55
CA VAL A 83 -3.62 11.24 23.21
C VAL A 83 -5.09 11.69 23.42
N TRP A 84 -5.97 11.47 22.46
CA TRP A 84 -7.40 11.78 22.62
C TRP A 84 -8.03 11.01 23.76
N LYS A 85 -7.87 9.69 23.77
CA LYS A 85 -8.48 8.83 24.78
C LYS A 85 -7.92 9.14 26.18
N TRP A 86 -6.59 9.28 26.28
CA TRP A 86 -5.94 9.66 27.55
C TRP A 86 -6.39 11.04 28.02
N GLY A 87 -6.45 12.05 27.14
CA GLY A 87 -6.91 13.41 27.46
C GLY A 87 -8.36 13.48 27.94
N MET A 88 -9.16 12.44 27.69
CA MET A 88 -10.55 12.33 28.17
C MET A 88 -10.68 11.66 29.55
N GLU A 89 -9.58 11.09 30.09
CA GLU A 89 -9.57 10.53 31.46
C GLU A 89 -9.73 11.62 32.53
N ARG A 90 -10.33 11.28 33.66
CA ARG A 90 -10.45 12.16 34.80
C ARG A 90 -10.11 11.43 36.10
N PRO A 91 -9.04 11.83 36.79
CA PRO A 91 -8.03 12.81 36.44
C PRO A 91 -7.11 12.34 35.30
N VAL A 92 -6.61 13.29 34.47
CA VAL A 92 -5.81 12.98 33.26
C VAL A 92 -4.44 12.39 33.63
N PHE A 93 -3.69 13.11 34.47
CA PHE A 93 -2.31 12.75 34.83
C PHE A 93 -2.27 11.94 36.13
N THR A 94 -2.39 10.62 36.00
CA THR A 94 -2.15 9.67 37.10
C THR A 94 -1.09 8.65 36.69
N ARG A 95 -0.35 8.11 37.65
CA ARG A 95 0.58 6.98 37.38
C ARG A 95 -0.16 5.80 36.77
N TYR A 96 -1.40 5.57 37.19
CA TYR A 96 -2.22 4.48 36.70
C TYR A 96 -2.56 4.64 35.21
N ASN A 97 -3.05 5.83 34.78
CA ASN A 97 -3.34 6.11 33.38
C ASN A 97 -2.06 6.02 32.52
N ALA A 98 -0.94 6.57 33.02
CA ALA A 98 0.33 6.46 32.33
C ALA A 98 0.71 4.99 32.08
N PHE A 99 0.64 4.13 33.11
CA PHE A 99 0.91 2.69 32.95
C PHE A 99 -0.04 2.02 31.97
N CYS A 100 -1.32 2.37 31.96
CA CYS A 100 -2.30 1.82 31.04
C CYS A 100 -2.00 2.17 29.58
N TYR A 101 -1.87 3.46 29.28
CA TYR A 101 -1.71 3.94 27.91
C TYR A 101 -0.32 3.67 27.35
N VAL A 102 0.75 3.94 28.14
CA VAL A 102 2.10 3.60 27.76
C VAL A 102 2.26 2.09 27.61
N GLY A 103 1.62 1.29 28.47
CA GLY A 103 1.67 -0.16 28.38
C GLY A 103 1.10 -0.70 27.07
N VAL A 104 -0.08 -0.24 26.65
CA VAL A 104 -0.68 -0.64 25.35
C VAL A 104 0.20 -0.20 24.18
N PHE A 105 0.68 1.05 24.20
CA PHE A 105 1.55 1.56 23.15
C PHE A 105 2.88 0.81 23.07
N SER A 106 3.48 0.51 24.22
CA SER A 106 4.70 -0.29 24.29
C SER A 106 4.51 -1.70 23.74
N LEU A 107 3.35 -2.33 23.98
CA LEU A 107 3.05 -3.65 23.40
C LEU A 107 2.95 -3.59 21.87
N ILE A 108 2.36 -2.54 21.31
CA ILE A 108 2.37 -2.33 19.85
C ILE A 108 3.82 -2.22 19.37
N LEU A 109 4.62 -1.32 19.95
CA LEU A 109 6.02 -1.13 19.55
C LEU A 109 6.85 -2.42 19.67
N ILE A 110 6.68 -3.17 20.75
CA ILE A 110 7.35 -4.46 20.93
C ILE A 110 6.94 -5.43 19.83
N GLY A 111 5.65 -5.51 19.50
CA GLY A 111 5.16 -6.35 18.41
C GLY A 111 5.74 -5.98 17.06
N LEU A 112 5.83 -4.67 16.75
CA LEU A 112 6.47 -4.18 15.52
C LEU A 112 7.98 -4.50 15.50
N LEU A 113 8.68 -4.28 16.60
CA LEU A 113 10.10 -4.60 16.72
C LEU A 113 10.38 -6.10 16.58
N LEU A 114 9.53 -6.96 17.18
CA LEU A 114 9.65 -8.41 17.01
C LEU A 114 9.40 -8.84 15.58
N GLY A 115 8.45 -8.21 14.89
CA GLY A 115 8.22 -8.39 13.45
C GLY A 115 9.46 -8.04 12.63
N GLU A 116 10.06 -6.89 12.88
CA GLU A 116 11.26 -6.43 12.17
C GLU A 116 12.49 -7.31 12.47
N VAL A 117 12.70 -7.69 13.73
CA VAL A 117 13.77 -8.64 14.10
C VAL A 117 13.59 -9.99 13.41
N SER A 118 12.35 -10.49 13.36
CA SER A 118 12.05 -11.76 12.67
C SER A 118 12.31 -11.65 11.17
N ASN A 119 11.92 -10.54 10.54
CA ASN A 119 12.20 -10.25 9.13
C ASN A 119 13.72 -10.20 8.87
N THR A 120 14.46 -9.44 9.68
CA THR A 120 15.92 -9.33 9.57
C THR A 120 16.60 -10.68 9.78
N ALA A 121 16.10 -11.51 10.70
CA ALA A 121 16.64 -12.85 10.93
C ALA A 121 16.38 -13.80 9.73
N ALA A 122 15.19 -13.73 9.14
CA ALA A 122 14.81 -14.55 7.99
C ALA A 122 15.60 -14.18 6.72
N TYR A 123 15.86 -12.89 6.50
CA TYR A 123 16.50 -12.35 5.30
C TYR A 123 17.89 -11.76 5.58
N GLY A 124 18.57 -12.22 6.62
CA GLY A 124 19.86 -11.67 7.07
C GLY A 124 21.10 -12.20 6.32
N SER A 125 20.96 -13.17 5.37
CA SER A 125 22.10 -13.67 4.58
C SER A 125 22.67 -12.58 3.66
N GLY A 126 23.92 -12.78 3.20
CA GLY A 126 24.58 -11.83 2.29
C GLY A 126 23.80 -11.63 0.99
N GLU A 127 23.30 -12.71 0.40
CA GLU A 127 22.51 -12.70 -0.85
C GLU A 127 21.21 -11.89 -0.71
N TRP A 128 20.46 -12.08 0.38
CA TRP A 128 19.25 -11.30 0.64
C TRP A 128 19.55 -9.82 0.91
N LYS A 129 20.65 -9.52 1.59
CA LYS A 129 21.05 -8.10 1.81
C LYS A 129 21.39 -7.42 0.48
N GLU A 130 22.10 -8.10 -0.42
CA GLU A 130 22.42 -7.56 -1.73
C GLU A 130 21.15 -7.35 -2.57
N PHE A 131 20.24 -8.34 -2.56
CA PHE A 131 18.95 -8.18 -3.21
C PHE A 131 18.15 -6.98 -2.66
N PHE A 132 18.10 -6.78 -1.32
CA PHE A 132 17.34 -5.64 -0.78
C PHE A 132 18.01 -4.30 -1.09
N ARG A 133 19.32 -4.23 -1.19
CA ARG A 133 20.01 -3.03 -1.69
C ARG A 133 19.57 -2.70 -3.13
N LEU A 134 19.56 -3.71 -4.01
CA LEU A 134 19.05 -3.56 -5.38
C LEU A 134 17.58 -3.14 -5.37
N PHE A 135 16.75 -3.83 -4.58
CA PHE A 135 15.31 -3.59 -4.49
C PHE A 135 14.99 -2.17 -4.02
N ASP A 136 15.67 -1.67 -2.99
CA ASP A 136 15.45 -0.33 -2.45
C ASP A 136 15.90 0.76 -3.44
N ALA A 137 17.07 0.58 -4.06
CA ALA A 137 17.57 1.50 -5.08
C ALA A 137 16.65 1.53 -6.32
N ARG A 138 16.23 0.36 -6.83
CA ARG A 138 15.26 0.23 -7.90
C ARG A 138 13.93 0.90 -7.55
N THR A 139 13.42 0.67 -6.33
CA THR A 139 12.17 1.25 -5.86
C THR A 139 12.23 2.78 -5.85
N GLU A 140 13.37 3.36 -5.42
CA GLU A 140 13.53 4.81 -5.48
C GLU A 140 13.44 5.33 -6.91
N VAL A 141 14.07 4.66 -7.88
CA VAL A 141 14.13 5.10 -9.29
C VAL A 141 12.78 4.92 -9.99
N TYR A 142 12.20 3.72 -9.94
CA TYR A 142 10.99 3.39 -10.71
C TYR A 142 9.69 3.82 -10.05
N ASP A 143 9.65 3.86 -8.71
CA ASP A 143 8.40 4.14 -7.99
C ASP A 143 8.25 5.61 -7.57
N PHE A 144 9.37 6.35 -7.43
CA PHE A 144 9.36 7.69 -6.85
C PHE A 144 9.92 8.79 -7.75
N LYS A 145 10.52 8.43 -8.90
CA LYS A 145 11.10 9.39 -9.82
C LYS A 145 10.31 9.47 -11.12
N THR A 146 10.63 10.47 -11.92
CA THR A 146 10.06 10.62 -13.26
C THR A 146 10.73 9.63 -14.22
N GLU A 147 10.01 9.22 -15.26
CA GLU A 147 10.54 8.34 -16.31
C GLU A 147 11.78 8.93 -17.02
N THR A 148 11.94 10.25 -16.97
CA THR A 148 13.08 10.95 -17.57
C THR A 148 14.43 10.52 -17.01
N ILE A 149 14.47 10.06 -15.75
CA ILE A 149 15.70 9.54 -15.13
C ILE A 149 16.21 8.31 -15.87
N LEU A 150 15.32 7.43 -16.33
CA LEU A 150 15.67 6.17 -16.99
C LEU A 150 16.06 6.36 -18.47
N LYS A 151 15.69 7.47 -19.09
CA LYS A 151 16.00 7.74 -20.49
C LYS A 151 17.48 8.02 -20.69
N PHE A 152 18.15 7.14 -21.45
CA PHE A 152 19.57 7.26 -21.73
C PHE A 152 19.90 8.58 -22.42
N GLU A 153 19.14 8.98 -23.43
CA GLU A 153 19.37 10.20 -24.22
C GLU A 153 19.35 11.48 -23.34
N GLU A 154 18.45 11.55 -22.36
CA GLU A 154 18.31 12.70 -21.47
C GLU A 154 19.39 12.75 -20.38
N ASN A 155 20.11 11.64 -20.16
CA ASN A 155 21.12 11.47 -19.11
C ASN A 155 22.41 10.84 -19.64
N GLN A 156 22.72 11.01 -20.93
CA GLN A 156 23.79 10.32 -21.63
C GLN A 156 25.15 10.49 -20.94
N GLU A 157 25.50 11.69 -20.54
CA GLU A 157 26.77 11.97 -19.86
C GLU A 157 26.91 11.14 -18.56
N PHE A 158 25.86 11.07 -17.78
CA PHE A 158 25.84 10.32 -16.55
C PHE A 158 25.99 8.81 -16.81
N TYR A 159 25.16 8.23 -17.68
CA TYR A 159 25.19 6.80 -17.98
C TYR A 159 26.52 6.37 -18.62
N THR A 160 27.04 7.19 -19.53
CA THR A 160 28.37 6.94 -20.14
C THR A 160 29.48 7.00 -19.08
N SER A 161 29.37 7.89 -18.08
CA SER A 161 30.36 7.98 -16.98
C SER A 161 30.35 6.72 -16.10
N LEU A 162 29.24 5.99 -16.06
CA LEU A 162 29.11 4.70 -15.38
C LEU A 162 29.58 3.51 -16.25
N GLY A 163 29.95 3.76 -17.52
CA GLY A 163 30.33 2.73 -18.49
C GLY A 163 29.16 2.04 -19.15
N LEU A 164 27.96 2.59 -19.03
CA LEU A 164 26.75 2.05 -19.68
C LEU A 164 26.61 2.61 -21.09
N ASP A 165 26.17 1.75 -21.99
CA ASP A 165 25.80 2.12 -23.36
C ASP A 165 24.27 2.31 -23.51
N GLU A 166 23.86 2.76 -24.71
CA GLU A 166 22.47 3.01 -25.04
C GLU A 166 21.59 1.76 -24.91
N THR A 167 22.11 0.58 -25.22
CA THR A 167 21.36 -0.68 -25.15
C THR A 167 21.11 -1.12 -23.71
N GLN A 168 22.04 -0.85 -22.79
CA GLN A 168 21.82 -1.02 -21.36
C GLN A 168 20.84 0.01 -20.80
N GLY A 169 20.90 1.23 -21.34
CA GLY A 169 19.88 2.26 -21.07
C GLY A 169 18.48 1.79 -21.46
N ALA A 170 18.32 1.17 -22.62
CA ALA A 170 17.05 0.59 -23.06
C ALA A 170 16.55 -0.52 -22.13
N LEU A 171 17.45 -1.37 -21.59
CA LEU A 171 17.07 -2.38 -20.58
C LEU A 171 16.56 -1.75 -19.27
N LEU A 172 17.13 -0.64 -18.86
CA LEU A 172 16.65 0.12 -17.71
C LEU A 172 15.29 0.75 -18.01
N GLU A 173 15.13 1.40 -19.17
CA GLU A 173 13.90 2.10 -19.54
C GLU A 173 12.71 1.14 -19.68
N ASN A 174 12.90 -0.04 -20.30
CA ASN A 174 11.85 -1.05 -20.45
C ASN A 174 11.73 -2.03 -19.27
N TYR A 175 12.48 -1.77 -18.19
CA TYR A 175 12.42 -2.54 -16.94
C TYR A 175 12.94 -3.99 -17.03
N ASN A 176 13.65 -4.36 -18.10
CA ASN A 176 14.20 -5.71 -18.33
C ASN A 176 15.68 -5.82 -17.93
N TYR A 177 16.13 -5.03 -16.99
CA TYR A 177 17.53 -4.89 -16.58
C TYR A 177 18.15 -6.18 -16.01
N GLY A 178 17.33 -7.19 -15.69
CA GLY A 178 17.82 -8.47 -15.18
C GLY A 178 18.65 -9.27 -16.18
N ILE A 179 18.57 -8.97 -17.48
CA ILE A 179 19.33 -9.62 -18.55
C ILE A 179 20.82 -9.31 -18.41
N ASP A 180 21.17 -8.12 -17.93
CA ASP A 180 22.55 -7.67 -17.77
C ASP A 180 23.01 -7.82 -16.33
N ASP A 181 24.00 -8.69 -16.11
CA ASP A 181 24.54 -8.93 -14.76
C ASP A 181 25.33 -7.74 -14.22
N SER A 182 25.84 -6.85 -15.10
CA SER A 182 26.52 -5.62 -14.67
C SER A 182 25.62 -4.59 -14.05
N ILE A 183 24.28 -4.67 -14.28
CA ILE A 183 23.29 -3.83 -13.63
C ILE A 183 22.97 -4.44 -12.25
N ASP A 184 23.93 -4.35 -11.36
CA ASP A 184 23.87 -4.86 -9.99
C ASP A 184 23.32 -3.83 -8.98
N ALA A 185 23.35 -4.20 -7.69
CA ALA A 185 22.90 -3.31 -6.62
C ALA A 185 23.77 -2.04 -6.54
N ALA A 186 25.07 -2.15 -6.73
CA ALA A 186 25.98 -1.01 -6.63
C ALA A 186 25.75 0.01 -7.75
N LEU A 187 25.47 -0.48 -8.96
CA LEU A 187 25.13 0.38 -10.10
C LEU A 187 23.77 1.03 -9.90
N MET A 188 22.76 0.27 -9.47
CA MET A 188 21.43 0.80 -9.22
C MET A 188 21.42 1.83 -8.08
N GLU A 189 22.24 1.66 -7.03
CA GLU A 189 22.44 2.67 -5.99
C GLU A 189 23.02 3.98 -6.55
N LYS A 190 23.96 3.92 -7.50
CA LYS A 190 24.49 5.13 -8.16
C LYS A 190 23.41 5.84 -8.98
N ILE A 191 22.59 5.09 -9.72
CA ILE A 191 21.45 5.66 -10.47
C ILE A 191 20.44 6.28 -9.50
N SER A 192 20.12 5.60 -8.40
CA SER A 192 19.24 6.14 -7.34
C SER A 192 19.83 7.40 -6.70
N GLY A 193 21.14 7.44 -6.44
CA GLY A 193 21.84 8.62 -5.95
C GLY A 193 21.72 9.81 -6.89
N TYR A 194 22.03 9.61 -8.17
CA TYR A 194 21.87 10.62 -9.22
C TYR A 194 20.42 11.13 -9.35
N SER A 195 19.46 10.21 -9.28
CA SER A 195 18.03 10.58 -9.34
C SER A 195 17.63 11.50 -8.17
N ARG A 196 18.16 11.26 -6.97
CA ARG A 196 17.93 12.12 -5.80
C ARG A 196 18.63 13.48 -5.93
N GLU A 197 19.80 13.51 -6.53
CA GLU A 197 20.53 14.75 -6.78
C GLU A 197 19.79 15.61 -7.83
N LYS A 198 19.31 15.00 -8.91
CA LYS A 198 18.63 15.70 -10.02
C LYS A 198 17.22 16.15 -9.66
N GLU A 199 16.42 15.32 -9.00
CA GLU A 199 15.01 15.57 -8.70
C GLU A 199 14.72 15.86 -7.24
N GLY A 200 15.70 15.69 -6.34
CA GLY A 200 15.52 15.79 -4.89
C GLY A 200 14.87 14.57 -4.27
N TYR A 201 14.78 14.56 -2.95
CA TYR A 201 14.06 13.51 -2.21
C TYR A 201 12.54 13.61 -2.43
N PHE A 202 12.02 14.82 -2.52
CA PHE A 202 10.63 15.10 -2.85
C PHE A 202 10.51 15.42 -4.35
N GLY A 203 9.63 14.71 -5.05
CA GLY A 203 9.38 14.94 -6.49
C GLY A 203 8.60 16.23 -6.77
N LYS A 204 8.14 16.95 -5.72
CA LYS A 204 7.40 18.22 -5.84
C LYS A 204 7.91 19.26 -4.84
N THR A 205 7.82 20.53 -5.23
CA THR A 205 8.11 21.65 -4.33
C THR A 205 7.02 21.82 -3.27
N LEU A 206 7.35 22.42 -2.14
CA LEU A 206 6.39 22.71 -1.08
C LEU A 206 5.19 23.56 -1.57
N LYS A 207 5.43 24.50 -2.49
CA LYS A 207 4.38 25.34 -3.06
C LYS A 207 3.39 24.52 -3.90
N GLU A 208 3.90 23.63 -4.74
CA GLU A 208 3.08 22.68 -5.52
C GLU A 208 2.33 21.75 -4.60
N GLY A 209 3.00 21.20 -3.57
CA GLY A 209 2.38 20.34 -2.58
C GLY A 209 1.20 20.99 -1.87
N ILE A 210 1.35 22.25 -1.42
CA ILE A 210 0.25 23.01 -0.80
C ILE A 210 -0.90 23.23 -1.78
N TRP A 211 -0.59 23.56 -3.02
CA TRP A 211 -1.62 23.75 -4.05
C TRP A 211 -2.38 22.45 -4.34
N LEU A 212 -1.67 21.33 -4.54
CA LEU A 212 -2.26 20.01 -4.77
C LEU A 212 -3.09 19.53 -3.57
N TYR A 213 -2.61 19.75 -2.34
CA TYR A 213 -3.36 19.41 -1.13
C TYR A 213 -4.67 20.20 -1.04
N LYS A 214 -4.63 21.50 -1.32
CA LYS A 214 -5.82 22.34 -1.39
C LYS A 214 -6.77 21.90 -2.49
N ALA A 215 -6.26 21.61 -3.68
CA ALA A 215 -7.04 21.15 -4.82
C ALA A 215 -7.72 19.80 -4.51
N ARG A 216 -7.02 18.88 -3.82
CA ARG A 216 -7.60 17.62 -3.36
C ARG A 216 -8.71 17.83 -2.32
N LEU A 217 -8.53 18.70 -1.33
CA LEU A 217 -9.57 19.05 -0.37
C LEU A 217 -10.81 19.67 -1.04
N GLN A 218 -10.62 20.41 -2.14
CA GLN A 218 -11.70 20.98 -2.95
C GLN A 218 -12.27 20.02 -3.98
N ASN A 219 -11.72 18.81 -4.05
CA ASN A 219 -12.09 17.77 -5.02
C ASN A 219 -12.08 18.28 -6.48
N MET A 220 -11.03 19.02 -6.85
CA MET A 220 -10.88 19.59 -8.18
C MET A 220 -10.62 18.47 -9.20
N PRO A 221 -11.39 18.38 -10.32
CA PRO A 221 -11.16 17.37 -11.34
C PRO A 221 -9.89 17.67 -12.17
N GLY A 222 -9.36 16.63 -12.83
CA GLY A 222 -8.22 16.77 -13.75
C GLY A 222 -6.85 16.75 -13.09
N LEU A 223 -6.74 16.22 -11.88
CA LEU A 223 -5.50 15.96 -11.16
C LEU A 223 -5.23 14.44 -11.10
N ASP A 224 -4.06 14.06 -10.55
CA ASP A 224 -3.60 12.66 -10.41
C ASP A 224 -4.43 11.81 -9.43
N PHE A 225 -5.73 12.08 -9.33
CA PHE A 225 -6.67 11.30 -8.53
C PHE A 225 -8.08 11.35 -9.13
N ASP A 226 -8.83 10.27 -8.95
CA ASP A 226 -10.24 10.22 -9.37
C ASP A 226 -11.13 10.95 -8.36
N ALA A 227 -11.46 12.20 -8.69
CA ALA A 227 -12.30 13.04 -7.86
C ALA A 227 -13.67 12.41 -7.52
N ALA A 228 -14.24 11.60 -8.41
CA ALA A 228 -15.51 10.92 -8.18
C ALA A 228 -15.39 9.78 -7.16
N VAL A 229 -14.21 9.16 -7.08
CA VAL A 229 -13.92 8.07 -6.13
C VAL A 229 -13.60 8.60 -4.75
N GLU A 230 -12.89 9.73 -4.65
CA GLU A 230 -12.50 10.32 -3.37
C GLU A 230 -13.61 11.15 -2.72
N MET A 231 -14.52 11.71 -3.51
CA MET A 231 -15.60 12.56 -2.99
C MET A 231 -16.39 11.96 -1.83
N PRO A 232 -16.78 10.68 -1.83
CA PRO A 232 -17.50 10.09 -0.70
C PRO A 232 -16.76 10.13 0.62
N PHE A 233 -15.43 9.95 0.59
CA PHE A 233 -14.59 10.01 1.79
C PHE A 233 -14.54 11.43 2.32
N LEU A 234 -14.24 12.41 1.46
CA LEU A 234 -14.17 13.83 1.84
C LEU A 234 -15.48 14.36 2.42
N LEU A 235 -16.61 14.00 1.79
CA LEU A 235 -17.93 14.38 2.30
C LEU A 235 -18.23 13.75 3.66
N THR A 236 -17.87 12.50 3.85
CA THR A 236 -18.06 11.79 5.13
C THR A 236 -17.21 12.41 6.23
N GLU A 237 -15.96 12.72 5.97
CA GLU A 237 -15.07 13.42 6.91
C GLU A 237 -15.62 14.81 7.28
N ALA A 238 -16.00 15.60 6.27
CA ALA A 238 -16.56 16.92 6.50
C ALA A 238 -17.85 16.86 7.34
N ALA A 239 -18.74 15.92 7.03
CA ALA A 239 -19.97 15.71 7.80
C ALA A 239 -19.68 15.35 9.26
N LEU A 240 -18.75 14.42 9.50
CA LEU A 240 -18.36 14.03 10.86
C LEU A 240 -17.69 15.18 11.63
N ALA A 241 -16.83 15.95 10.97
CA ALA A 241 -16.20 17.13 11.57
C ALA A 241 -17.23 18.20 11.95
N VAL A 242 -18.22 18.48 11.08
CA VAL A 242 -19.32 19.40 11.35
C VAL A 242 -20.17 18.89 12.53
N LEU A 243 -20.51 17.60 12.55
CA LEU A 243 -21.27 17.00 13.66
C LEU A 243 -20.51 17.07 14.99
N LEU A 244 -19.19 16.89 14.98
CA LEU A 244 -18.33 17.05 16.14
C LEU A 244 -18.34 18.51 16.63
N LEU A 245 -18.23 19.49 15.73
CA LEU A 245 -18.29 20.93 16.07
C LEU A 245 -19.66 21.32 16.62
N LEU A 246 -20.74 20.83 16.01
CA LEU A 246 -22.10 21.02 16.53
C LEU A 246 -22.27 20.39 17.92
N THR A 247 -21.74 19.19 18.13
CA THR A 247 -21.75 18.52 19.45
C THR A 247 -20.95 19.32 20.46
N ALA A 248 -19.80 19.87 20.09
CA ALA A 248 -18.98 20.73 20.93
C ALA A 248 -19.74 21.99 21.34
N PHE A 249 -20.41 22.65 20.40
CA PHE A 249 -21.19 23.84 20.64
C PHE A 249 -22.40 23.56 21.54
N LEU A 250 -23.24 22.58 21.17
CA LEU A 250 -24.47 22.24 21.90
C LEU A 250 -24.20 21.74 23.33
N LYS A 251 -23.14 20.95 23.50
CA LYS A 251 -22.77 20.37 24.80
C LYS A 251 -21.71 21.18 25.56
N ARG A 252 -21.32 22.35 25.06
CA ARG A 252 -20.28 23.23 25.65
C ARG A 252 -18.97 22.49 25.95
N ARG A 253 -18.54 21.61 25.04
CA ARG A 253 -17.35 20.76 25.18
C ARG A 253 -16.19 21.29 24.33
N ALA A 254 -15.50 22.33 24.81
CA ALA A 254 -14.37 22.95 24.12
C ALA A 254 -13.21 21.94 23.81
N GLY A 255 -13.17 20.83 24.55
CA GLY A 255 -12.17 19.76 24.31
C GLY A 255 -12.16 19.17 22.89
N VAL A 256 -13.29 19.20 22.17
CA VAL A 256 -13.37 18.73 20.77
C VAL A 256 -12.48 19.57 19.86
N ILE A 257 -12.35 20.86 20.12
CA ILE A 257 -11.61 21.79 19.24
C ILE A 257 -10.12 21.40 19.15
N TRP A 258 -9.46 21.21 20.30
CA TRP A 258 -8.05 20.81 20.28
C TRP A 258 -7.84 19.43 19.64
N GLN A 259 -8.80 18.52 19.83
CA GLN A 259 -8.74 17.18 19.25
C GLN A 259 -8.84 17.24 17.72
N LEU A 260 -9.74 18.04 17.18
CA LEU A 260 -9.84 18.29 15.74
C LEU A 260 -8.61 19.01 15.19
N LEU A 261 -8.04 19.96 15.94
CA LEU A 261 -6.80 20.64 15.53
C LEU A 261 -5.61 19.68 15.50
N ALA A 262 -5.46 18.82 16.51
CA ALA A 262 -4.39 17.81 16.55
C ALA A 262 -4.53 16.81 15.39
N PHE A 263 -5.75 16.34 15.16
CA PHE A 263 -6.07 15.46 14.02
C PHE A 263 -5.77 16.14 12.67
N GLY A 264 -6.32 17.34 12.46
CA GLY A 264 -6.11 18.09 11.21
C GLY A 264 -4.64 18.41 10.94
N GLY A 265 -3.87 18.70 12.00
CA GLY A 265 -2.43 18.92 11.89
C GLY A 265 -1.68 17.66 11.42
N VAL A 266 -1.88 16.53 12.11
CA VAL A 266 -1.23 15.26 11.75
C VAL A 266 -1.69 14.78 10.37
N ARG A 267 -2.99 14.82 10.10
CA ARG A 267 -3.56 14.54 8.78
C ARG A 267 -2.87 15.34 7.68
N SER A 268 -2.78 16.66 7.86
CA SER A 268 -2.18 17.55 6.85
C SER A 268 -0.70 17.22 6.60
N ILE A 269 0.04 16.87 7.65
CA ILE A 269 1.45 16.45 7.52
C ILE A 269 1.56 15.14 6.72
N LEU A 270 0.72 14.14 7.01
CA LEU A 270 0.73 12.85 6.30
C LEU A 270 0.37 13.01 4.82
N TRP A 271 -0.71 13.74 4.51
CA TRP A 271 -1.10 14.02 3.14
C TRP A 271 -0.05 14.82 2.39
N MET A 272 0.54 15.85 3.04
CA MET A 272 1.62 16.63 2.46
C MET A 272 2.84 15.76 2.15
N TYR A 273 3.23 14.86 3.05
CA TYR A 273 4.30 13.90 2.83
C TYR A 273 4.04 13.04 1.58
N LEU A 274 2.84 12.43 1.47
CA LEU A 274 2.48 11.60 0.33
C LEU A 274 2.46 12.38 -0.99
N ILE A 275 1.90 13.58 -0.99
CA ILE A 275 1.83 14.46 -2.17
C ILE A 275 3.22 14.88 -2.62
N LEU A 276 4.09 15.30 -1.68
CA LEU A 276 5.46 15.70 -2.00
C LEU A 276 6.29 14.53 -2.54
N ARG A 277 6.05 13.31 -2.04
CA ARG A 277 6.67 12.07 -2.54
C ARG A 277 6.08 11.58 -3.87
N ASN A 278 5.10 12.29 -4.42
CA ASN A 278 4.37 11.90 -5.63
C ASN A 278 3.77 10.47 -5.55
N ARG A 279 3.33 10.06 -4.36
CA ARG A 279 2.89 8.67 -4.10
C ARG A 279 1.53 8.64 -3.40
N VAL A 280 0.46 8.90 -4.13
CA VAL A 280 -0.91 8.92 -3.62
C VAL A 280 -1.84 7.96 -4.40
N PRO A 281 -1.46 6.69 -4.65
CA PRO A 281 -2.36 5.75 -5.31
C PRO A 281 -3.54 5.39 -4.40
N GLU A 282 -4.66 4.97 -4.98
CA GLU A 282 -5.89 4.60 -4.26
C GLU A 282 -5.66 3.56 -3.14
N ARG A 283 -4.71 2.64 -3.35
CA ARG A 283 -4.32 1.63 -2.34
C ARG A 283 -3.70 2.21 -1.07
N ILE A 284 -3.25 3.48 -1.09
CA ILE A 284 -2.72 4.21 0.07
C ILE A 284 -3.75 5.23 0.57
N SER A 285 -4.36 6.00 -0.34
CA SER A 285 -5.29 7.07 0.03
C SER A 285 -6.58 6.55 0.66
N HIS A 286 -7.17 5.47 0.15
CA HIS A 286 -8.43 4.94 0.67
C HIS A 286 -8.32 4.36 2.10
N PRO A 287 -7.28 3.58 2.44
CA PRO A 287 -7.04 3.20 3.84
C PRO A 287 -6.83 4.39 4.76
N LEU A 288 -6.08 5.41 4.31
CA LEU A 288 -5.83 6.61 5.10
C LEU A 288 -7.15 7.36 5.39
N TYR A 289 -7.97 7.64 4.37
CA TYR A 289 -9.32 8.18 4.58
C TYR A 289 -10.18 7.31 5.50
N THR A 290 -10.07 5.99 5.38
CA THR A 290 -10.83 5.07 6.25
C THR A 290 -10.46 5.25 7.72
N VAL A 291 -9.16 5.35 8.03
CA VAL A 291 -8.68 5.62 9.38
C VAL A 291 -9.17 6.98 9.88
N GLU A 292 -9.10 8.01 9.05
CA GLU A 292 -9.56 9.35 9.36
C GLU A 292 -11.05 9.37 9.72
N ILE A 293 -11.89 8.75 8.89
CA ILE A 293 -13.34 8.60 9.12
C ILE A 293 -13.62 7.83 10.41
N VAL A 294 -12.93 6.70 10.60
CA VAL A 294 -13.07 5.84 11.77
C VAL A 294 -12.71 6.59 13.05
N MET A 295 -11.63 7.39 13.04
CA MET A 295 -11.23 8.21 14.18
C MET A 295 -12.29 9.28 14.51
N LEU A 296 -12.77 10.03 13.51
CA LEU A 296 -13.79 11.06 13.72
C LEU A 296 -15.11 10.45 14.20
N ALA A 297 -15.52 9.31 13.65
CA ALA A 297 -16.72 8.58 14.07
C ALA A 297 -16.58 8.06 15.52
N ALA A 298 -15.42 7.48 15.86
CA ALA A 298 -15.14 7.02 17.22
C ALA A 298 -15.13 8.19 18.22
N LEU A 299 -14.53 9.32 17.85
CA LEU A 299 -14.54 10.52 18.69
C LEU A 299 -15.96 11.03 18.92
N LEU A 300 -16.77 11.10 17.87
CA LEU A 300 -18.19 11.47 17.99
C LEU A 300 -18.94 10.51 18.91
N PHE A 301 -18.76 9.19 18.73
CA PHE A 301 -19.34 8.17 19.60
C PHE A 301 -18.94 8.37 21.07
N MET A 302 -17.66 8.63 21.36
CA MET A 302 -17.16 8.88 22.71
C MET A 302 -17.86 10.10 23.36
N TYR A 303 -18.10 11.18 22.59
CA TYR A 303 -18.80 12.36 23.09
C TYR A 303 -20.30 12.16 23.26
N LEU A 304 -20.90 11.27 22.48
CA LEU A 304 -22.33 10.97 22.58
C LEU A 304 -22.65 10.02 23.74
N THR A 305 -21.75 9.06 24.02
CA THR A 305 -21.97 8.01 25.06
C THR A 305 -21.53 8.43 26.47
N LYS A 306 -20.51 9.29 26.60
CA LYS A 306 -19.98 9.72 27.91
C LYS A 306 -20.93 10.61 28.75
N ASN A 307 -22.10 10.98 28.28
CA ASN A 307 -23.01 11.88 28.99
C ASN A 307 -23.93 11.18 29.99
N GLY A 308 -23.92 9.86 30.11
CA GLY A 308 -24.81 9.16 31.05
C GLY A 308 -24.22 8.89 32.44
N ALA A 309 -22.93 9.11 32.65
CA ALA A 309 -22.28 8.67 33.89
C ALA A 309 -21.89 9.77 34.89
N ALA A 310 -21.94 11.05 34.49
CA ALA A 310 -21.44 12.15 35.35
C ALA A 310 -22.51 13.01 35.98
N ASP A 311 -23.73 13.05 35.43
CA ASP A 311 -24.83 13.84 35.98
C ASP A 311 -25.96 12.89 36.39
N GLY A 312 -26.04 12.65 37.69
CA GLY A 312 -26.81 11.63 38.30
C GLY A 312 -28.32 11.58 37.95
N ALA A 313 -28.95 10.48 38.30
CA ALA A 313 -30.32 10.05 38.05
C ALA A 313 -31.44 11.14 38.22
N ALA A 314 -31.17 12.23 38.90
CA ALA A 314 -32.12 13.34 39.07
C ALA A 314 -32.26 14.24 37.84
N GLN A 315 -31.20 14.35 36.99
CA GLN A 315 -31.27 15.10 35.73
C GLN A 315 -31.94 14.27 34.61
N GLU A 316 -31.81 12.95 34.65
CA GLU A 316 -32.43 12.06 33.69
C GLU A 316 -33.96 12.04 33.73
N GLU A 317 -34.58 12.19 34.92
CA GLU A 317 -36.02 12.34 35.06
C GLU A 317 -36.54 13.70 34.59
N LEU A 318 -35.79 14.78 34.84
CA LEU A 318 -36.16 16.13 34.40
C LEU A 318 -36.00 16.31 32.88
N GLU A 319 -35.01 15.65 32.25
CA GLU A 319 -34.83 15.66 30.78
C GLU A 319 -35.90 14.81 30.05
N LYS A 320 -36.34 13.68 30.65
CA LYS A 320 -37.40 12.84 30.08
C LYS A 320 -38.73 13.57 29.90
N VAL A 321 -39.03 14.52 30.77
CA VAL A 321 -40.30 15.27 30.74
C VAL A 321 -40.23 16.48 29.79
N ARG A 322 -39.06 16.99 29.45
CA ARG A 322 -38.90 18.29 28.81
C ARG A 322 -38.53 18.28 27.33
N ASN A 323 -38.23 17.14 26.72
CA ASN A 323 -37.77 17.11 25.33
C ASN A 323 -38.63 16.24 24.42
N PRO A 324 -39.65 16.83 23.75
CA PRO A 324 -40.50 16.11 22.77
C PRO A 324 -39.73 15.66 21.53
N TYR A 325 -38.51 16.16 21.29
CA TYR A 325 -37.68 15.86 20.13
C TYR A 325 -36.60 14.79 20.40
N ARG A 326 -36.94 13.80 21.23
CA ARG A 326 -36.04 12.69 21.60
C ARG A 326 -35.49 11.90 20.37
N TRP A 327 -36.21 11.95 19.24
CA TRP A 327 -35.81 11.38 17.97
C TRP A 327 -34.72 12.19 17.26
N LEU A 328 -34.46 13.46 17.62
CA LEU A 328 -33.31 14.24 17.19
C LEU A 328 -32.06 13.95 18.03
N ASN A 329 -31.98 12.77 18.65
CA ASN A 329 -30.75 12.35 19.28
C ASN A 329 -29.63 12.38 18.25
N PRO A 330 -28.52 13.09 18.49
CA PRO A 330 -27.39 13.18 17.53
C PRO A 330 -26.88 11.83 17.07
N VAL A 331 -27.02 10.77 17.87
CA VAL A 331 -26.69 9.38 17.46
C VAL A 331 -27.57 8.94 16.31
N PHE A 332 -28.90 9.12 16.40
CA PHE A 332 -29.83 8.75 15.33
C PHE A 332 -29.62 9.58 14.07
N VAL A 333 -29.41 10.90 14.24
CA VAL A 333 -29.14 11.80 13.11
C VAL A 333 -27.84 11.40 12.39
N THR A 334 -26.78 11.12 13.16
CA THR A 334 -25.50 10.66 12.58
C THR A 334 -25.65 9.31 11.88
N ALA A 335 -26.30 8.35 12.53
CA ALA A 335 -26.56 7.04 11.95
C ALA A 335 -27.43 7.14 10.69
N ALA A 336 -28.46 7.97 10.70
CA ALA A 336 -29.33 8.22 9.54
C ALA A 336 -28.55 8.89 8.39
N LEU A 337 -27.71 9.89 8.66
CA LEU A 337 -26.86 10.53 7.66
C LEU A 337 -25.86 9.57 7.05
N LEU A 338 -25.18 8.76 7.86
CA LEU A 338 -24.26 7.74 7.38
C LEU A 338 -24.98 6.69 6.55
N LEU A 339 -26.18 6.26 6.97
CA LEU A 339 -26.99 5.31 6.24
C LEU A 339 -27.47 5.88 4.90
N VAL A 340 -28.00 7.11 4.87
CA VAL A 340 -28.42 7.78 3.63
C VAL A 340 -27.24 7.97 2.69
N THR A 341 -26.08 8.38 3.20
CA THR A 341 -24.85 8.49 2.39
C THR A 341 -24.43 7.14 1.84
N ALA A 342 -24.43 6.09 2.66
CA ALA A 342 -24.12 4.73 2.24
C ALA A 342 -25.09 4.23 1.18
N LEU A 343 -26.40 4.39 1.38
CA LEU A 343 -27.42 3.96 0.42
C LEU A 343 -27.38 4.74 -0.90
N SER A 344 -27.01 6.01 -0.89
CA SER A 344 -26.87 6.82 -2.11
C SER A 344 -25.63 6.47 -2.94
N ILE A 345 -24.55 6.04 -2.28
CA ILE A 345 -23.27 5.73 -2.93
C ILE A 345 -23.20 4.26 -3.34
N LEU A 346 -23.78 3.36 -2.53
CA LEU A 346 -23.70 1.91 -2.70
C LEU A 346 -24.05 1.41 -4.09
N PRO A 347 -25.17 1.85 -4.76
CA PRO A 347 -25.50 1.36 -6.08
C PRO A 347 -24.44 1.69 -7.14
N ARG A 348 -23.88 2.91 -7.10
CA ARG A 348 -22.82 3.33 -8.02
C ARG A 348 -21.53 2.56 -7.77
N THR A 349 -21.14 2.41 -6.50
CA THR A 349 -19.95 1.63 -6.12
C THR A 349 -20.11 0.16 -6.53
N PHE A 350 -21.27 -0.42 -6.33
CA PHE A 350 -21.56 -1.79 -6.75
C PHE A 350 -21.45 -1.94 -8.27
N ALA A 351 -22.12 -1.07 -9.05
CA ALA A 351 -22.05 -1.11 -10.51
C ALA A 351 -20.60 -0.97 -11.01
N ARG A 352 -19.83 -0.03 -10.45
CA ARG A 352 -18.41 0.13 -10.77
C ARG A 352 -17.59 -1.12 -10.42
N THR A 353 -17.82 -1.72 -9.24
CA THR A 353 -17.12 -2.94 -8.84
C THR A 353 -17.40 -4.10 -9.79
N VAL A 354 -18.65 -4.25 -10.24
CA VAL A 354 -19.02 -5.27 -11.22
C VAL A 354 -18.36 -5.02 -12.58
N GLN A 355 -18.35 -3.77 -13.04
CA GLN A 355 -17.68 -3.40 -14.29
C GLN A 355 -16.16 -3.65 -14.22
N GLU A 356 -15.53 -3.26 -13.12
CA GLU A 356 -14.10 -3.50 -12.88
C GLU A 356 -13.80 -5.00 -12.80
N TYR A 357 -14.67 -5.79 -12.16
CA TYR A 357 -14.51 -7.23 -12.10
C TYR A 357 -14.54 -7.85 -13.52
N ALA A 358 -15.52 -7.47 -14.35
CA ALA A 358 -15.60 -7.94 -15.71
C ALA A 358 -14.41 -7.53 -16.58
N ALA A 359 -13.96 -6.27 -16.44
CA ALA A 359 -12.77 -5.78 -17.14
C ALA A 359 -11.49 -6.53 -16.74
N ARG A 360 -11.31 -6.80 -15.45
CA ARG A 360 -10.16 -7.59 -14.95
C ARG A 360 -10.23 -9.04 -15.40
N GLU A 361 -11.41 -9.66 -15.46
CA GLU A 361 -11.55 -11.02 -15.99
C GLU A 361 -11.19 -11.08 -17.47
N GLU A 362 -11.58 -10.08 -18.26
CA GLU A 362 -11.22 -10.00 -19.68
C GLU A 362 -9.71 -9.89 -19.87
N ILE A 363 -9.05 -8.95 -19.15
CA ILE A 363 -7.59 -8.77 -19.19
C ILE A 363 -6.88 -10.05 -18.74
N ASN A 364 -7.32 -10.64 -17.62
CA ASN A 364 -6.69 -11.82 -17.04
C ASN A 364 -6.91 -13.11 -17.86
N ARG A 365 -7.82 -13.13 -18.81
CA ARG A 365 -8.07 -14.30 -19.64
C ARG A 365 -6.82 -14.78 -20.38
N THR A 366 -6.05 -13.82 -20.89
CA THR A 366 -4.76 -14.08 -21.54
C THR A 366 -3.72 -14.65 -20.56
N ASP A 367 -3.59 -14.07 -19.37
CA ASP A 367 -2.65 -14.56 -18.34
C ASP A 367 -3.02 -15.97 -17.86
N ILE A 368 -4.33 -16.24 -17.65
CA ILE A 368 -4.82 -17.58 -17.26
C ILE A 368 -4.46 -18.61 -18.33
N ALA A 369 -4.67 -18.29 -19.60
CA ALA A 369 -4.33 -19.18 -20.70
C ALA A 369 -2.80 -19.39 -20.81
N ALA A 370 -2.01 -18.33 -20.63
CA ALA A 370 -0.56 -18.41 -20.65
C ALA A 370 -0.02 -19.29 -19.50
N ARG A 371 -0.54 -19.11 -18.29
CA ARG A 371 -0.16 -19.96 -17.14
C ARG A 371 -0.50 -21.43 -17.36
N ALA A 372 -1.67 -21.72 -17.92
CA ALA A 372 -2.06 -23.08 -18.28
C ALA A 372 -1.10 -23.68 -19.33
N TYR A 373 -0.69 -22.89 -20.31
CA TYR A 373 0.30 -23.30 -21.29
C TYR A 373 1.66 -23.60 -20.64
N TYR A 374 2.17 -22.73 -19.76
CA TYR A 374 3.45 -22.96 -19.04
C TYR A 374 3.38 -24.21 -18.18
N GLN A 375 2.28 -24.45 -17.49
CA GLN A 375 2.08 -25.64 -16.66
C GLN A 375 2.06 -26.94 -17.49
N SER A 376 1.58 -26.89 -18.74
CA SER A 376 1.57 -28.05 -19.63
C SER A 376 2.93 -28.38 -20.26
N HIS A 377 3.91 -27.47 -20.12
CA HIS A 377 5.28 -27.61 -20.63
C HIS A 377 6.30 -27.30 -19.51
N PRO A 378 6.35 -28.10 -18.45
CA PRO A 378 7.16 -27.81 -17.27
C PRO A 378 8.69 -27.89 -17.53
N GLU A 379 9.09 -28.55 -18.62
CA GLU A 379 10.46 -28.68 -19.08
C GLU A 379 11.01 -27.37 -19.68
N ASN A 380 10.15 -26.45 -20.07
CA ASN A 380 10.52 -25.20 -20.69
C ASN A 380 10.59 -24.08 -19.67
N LEU A 381 11.50 -23.13 -19.85
CA LEU A 381 11.59 -21.89 -19.07
C LEU A 381 11.03 -20.72 -19.89
N TYR A 382 10.08 -20.02 -19.32
CA TYR A 382 9.43 -18.85 -19.93
C TYR A 382 9.89 -17.58 -19.24
N LEU A 383 10.56 -16.70 -19.97
CA LEU A 383 11.09 -15.43 -19.50
C LEU A 383 10.28 -14.28 -20.12
N ALA A 384 9.54 -13.56 -19.31
CA ALA A 384 8.62 -12.57 -19.82
C ALA A 384 9.14 -11.13 -19.70
N ASP A 385 8.88 -10.36 -20.76
CA ASP A 385 9.01 -8.91 -20.72
C ASP A 385 8.11 -8.32 -19.65
N VAL A 386 8.65 -7.41 -18.84
CA VAL A 386 7.95 -6.89 -17.68
C VAL A 386 6.69 -6.11 -18.08
N TYR A 387 6.80 -5.18 -19.04
CA TYR A 387 5.66 -4.34 -19.41
C TYR A 387 4.55 -5.07 -20.14
N SER A 388 4.85 -6.20 -20.78
CA SER A 388 3.84 -7.08 -21.37
C SER A 388 2.93 -7.75 -20.33
N THR A 389 3.38 -7.86 -19.08
CA THR A 389 2.71 -8.67 -18.04
C THR A 389 2.19 -7.89 -16.84
N VAL A 390 2.68 -6.65 -16.60
CA VAL A 390 2.26 -5.83 -15.44
C VAL A 390 0.78 -5.43 -15.47
N LYS A 391 0.12 -5.51 -16.63
CA LYS A 391 -1.30 -5.23 -16.78
C LYS A 391 -2.21 -6.29 -16.16
N PHE A 392 -1.71 -7.51 -15.97
CA PHE A 392 -2.49 -8.60 -15.41
C PHE A 392 -2.69 -8.41 -13.91
N SER A 393 -3.94 -8.59 -13.46
CA SER A 393 -4.31 -8.41 -12.06
C SER A 393 -4.25 -9.73 -11.32
N GLU A 394 -3.24 -9.91 -10.48
CA GLU A 394 -3.16 -11.07 -9.61
C GLU A 394 -4.30 -11.05 -8.56
N LYS A 395 -4.94 -12.20 -8.35
CA LYS A 395 -5.87 -12.41 -7.25
C LYS A 395 -5.13 -13.05 -6.09
N MET A 396 -5.16 -12.41 -4.93
CA MET A 396 -4.68 -13.04 -3.69
C MET A 396 -5.56 -14.25 -3.36
N PHE A 397 -4.95 -15.27 -2.80
CA PHE A 397 -5.61 -16.51 -2.35
C PHE A 397 -6.24 -17.36 -3.46
N ARG A 398 -5.75 -17.29 -4.68
CA ARG A 398 -6.07 -18.27 -5.70
C ARG A 398 -5.43 -19.61 -5.33
N ASP A 399 -6.23 -20.68 -5.40
CA ASP A 399 -5.78 -22.03 -5.12
C ASP A 399 -4.69 -22.46 -6.12
N GLY A 400 -3.50 -22.82 -5.61
CA GLY A 400 -2.47 -23.59 -6.29
C GLY A 400 -1.87 -23.06 -7.61
N GLU A 401 -2.48 -22.08 -8.23
CA GLU A 401 -2.09 -21.55 -9.54
C GLU A 401 -0.96 -20.50 -9.48
N CYS A 402 -0.54 -20.11 -8.29
CA CYS A 402 0.29 -18.92 -8.10
C CYS A 402 1.78 -19.13 -8.30
N VAL A 403 2.27 -20.36 -8.24
CA VAL A 403 3.71 -20.63 -8.31
C VAL A 403 4.05 -21.43 -9.57
N LEU A 404 4.46 -20.73 -10.62
CA LEU A 404 5.06 -21.35 -11.79
C LEU A 404 6.56 -21.51 -11.54
N GLY A 405 7.02 -22.78 -11.45
CA GLY A 405 8.44 -23.09 -11.32
C GLY A 405 9.25 -22.74 -12.56
N ASN A 406 8.60 -22.64 -13.70
CA ASN A 406 9.18 -22.50 -15.03
C ASN A 406 8.84 -21.14 -15.70
N TYR A 407 8.51 -20.11 -14.91
CA TYR A 407 8.22 -18.78 -15.41
C TYR A 407 8.93 -17.73 -14.54
N ASP A 408 9.52 -16.73 -15.17
CA ASP A 408 10.07 -15.55 -14.49
C ASP A 408 10.01 -14.30 -15.37
N LEU A 409 10.27 -13.13 -14.76
CA LEU A 409 10.36 -11.85 -15.45
C LEU A 409 11.82 -11.51 -15.77
N LEU A 410 12.04 -10.82 -16.88
CA LEU A 410 13.36 -10.30 -17.27
C LEU A 410 13.84 -9.13 -16.39
N GLY A 411 13.00 -8.66 -15.49
CA GLY A 411 13.26 -7.57 -14.58
C GLY A 411 12.22 -7.51 -13.47
N GLY A 412 11.86 -6.31 -13.03
CA GLY A 412 10.79 -6.13 -12.06
C GLY A 412 11.22 -6.33 -10.61
N TRP A 413 10.23 -6.64 -9.75
CA TRP A 413 10.41 -6.57 -8.30
C TRP A 413 11.21 -7.69 -7.67
N LEU A 414 11.16 -8.92 -8.24
CA LEU A 414 11.87 -10.09 -7.72
C LEU A 414 13.11 -10.45 -8.53
N CYS A 415 13.43 -9.68 -9.55
CA CYS A 415 14.60 -9.87 -10.37
C CYS A 415 15.88 -9.88 -9.52
N LYS A 416 16.76 -10.83 -9.79
CA LYS A 416 18.02 -11.04 -9.05
C LYS A 416 17.82 -11.33 -7.55
N SER A 417 16.62 -11.80 -7.15
CA SER A 417 16.43 -12.33 -5.79
C SER A 417 17.05 -13.72 -5.67
N PRO A 418 17.46 -14.14 -4.45
CA PRO A 418 17.97 -15.51 -4.24
C PRO A 418 16.99 -16.61 -4.69
N LEU A 419 15.68 -16.33 -4.71
CA LEU A 419 14.67 -17.27 -5.21
C LEU A 419 14.64 -17.32 -6.73
N ALA A 420 14.75 -16.18 -7.42
CA ALA A 420 14.85 -16.13 -8.88
C ALA A 420 16.12 -16.83 -9.37
N GLU A 421 17.27 -16.56 -8.74
CA GLU A 421 18.53 -17.25 -9.06
C GLU A 421 18.46 -18.76 -8.83
N LYS A 422 17.83 -19.19 -7.71
CA LYS A 422 17.64 -20.61 -7.43
C LYS A 422 16.78 -21.29 -8.49
N LYS A 423 15.74 -20.61 -8.97
CA LYS A 423 14.87 -21.10 -10.05
C LYS A 423 15.68 -21.24 -11.33
N LEU A 424 16.42 -20.20 -11.71
CA LEU A 424 17.25 -20.19 -12.92
C LEU A 424 18.30 -21.30 -12.91
N LYS A 425 18.99 -21.50 -11.78
CA LYS A 425 19.95 -22.61 -11.58
C LYS A 425 19.30 -23.99 -11.68
N ALA A 426 18.03 -24.13 -11.32
CA ALA A 426 17.31 -25.40 -11.48
C ALA A 426 17.09 -25.78 -12.94
N PHE A 427 17.13 -24.82 -13.87
CA PHE A 427 17.14 -25.03 -15.33
C PHE A 427 18.55 -25.07 -15.91
N GLY A 428 19.59 -24.97 -15.09
CA GLY A 428 20.98 -25.09 -15.51
C GLY A 428 21.66 -23.80 -15.93
N TYR A 429 21.07 -22.62 -15.63
CA TYR A 429 21.61 -21.33 -16.04
C TYR A 429 22.01 -20.49 -14.82
N ASP A 430 23.11 -19.73 -14.99
CA ASP A 430 23.61 -18.83 -13.97
C ASP A 430 23.05 -17.40 -14.10
N SER A 431 22.66 -16.99 -15.33
CA SER A 431 22.07 -15.65 -15.56
C SER A 431 20.94 -15.70 -16.60
N LEU A 432 20.07 -14.67 -16.57
CA LEU A 432 18.99 -14.53 -17.54
C LEU A 432 19.52 -14.31 -18.95
N GLY A 433 20.62 -13.57 -19.09
CA GLY A 433 21.29 -13.36 -20.36
C GLY A 433 21.82 -14.67 -20.95
N GLN A 434 22.47 -15.52 -20.12
CA GLN A 434 22.91 -16.84 -20.52
C GLN A 434 21.73 -17.73 -20.94
N ALA A 435 20.67 -17.76 -20.15
CA ALA A 435 19.48 -18.56 -20.44
C ALA A 435 18.86 -18.19 -21.80
N LEU A 436 18.77 -16.90 -22.13
CA LEU A 436 18.25 -16.43 -23.41
C LEU A 436 19.14 -16.76 -24.60
N LEU A 437 20.49 -16.82 -24.41
CA LEU A 437 21.46 -17.07 -25.48
C LEU A 437 21.70 -18.55 -25.74
N GLU A 438 21.70 -19.38 -24.69
CA GLU A 438 22.19 -20.76 -24.75
C GLU A 438 21.09 -21.79 -24.55
N GLY A 439 19.89 -21.34 -24.08
CA GLY A 439 18.84 -22.24 -23.67
C GLY A 439 18.00 -22.77 -24.84
N GLU A 440 18.11 -24.08 -25.12
CA GLU A 440 17.26 -24.74 -26.14
C GLU A 440 15.78 -24.74 -25.76
N ASN A 441 15.45 -24.82 -24.46
CA ASN A 441 14.09 -24.84 -23.93
C ASN A 441 13.74 -23.54 -23.18
N VAL A 442 14.34 -22.42 -23.59
CA VAL A 442 14.07 -21.09 -23.03
C VAL A 442 13.33 -20.23 -24.04
N TYR A 443 12.24 -19.66 -23.62
CA TYR A 443 11.35 -18.88 -24.47
C TYR A 443 11.16 -17.47 -23.91
N LEU A 444 11.21 -16.49 -24.80
CA LEU A 444 10.83 -15.12 -24.48
C LEU A 444 9.31 -14.98 -24.61
N VAL A 445 8.70 -14.28 -23.68
CA VAL A 445 7.26 -13.95 -23.73
C VAL A 445 7.08 -12.45 -23.77
N ALA A 446 6.40 -11.95 -24.80
CA ALA A 446 6.09 -10.53 -24.95
C ALA A 446 4.68 -10.33 -25.51
N GLU A 447 4.15 -9.11 -25.39
CA GLU A 447 2.85 -8.76 -25.95
C GLU A 447 2.88 -8.76 -27.49
N THR A 448 1.77 -9.14 -28.10
CA THR A 448 1.63 -9.10 -29.55
C THR A 448 1.92 -7.72 -30.11
N GLY A 449 2.79 -7.66 -31.13
CA GLY A 449 3.16 -6.40 -31.79
C GLY A 449 4.20 -5.55 -31.06
N GLN A 450 4.69 -5.98 -29.92
CA GLN A 450 5.80 -5.31 -29.23
C GLN A 450 7.10 -5.51 -30.00
N SER A 451 7.87 -4.41 -30.20
CA SER A 451 9.22 -4.52 -30.76
C SER A 451 10.17 -5.22 -29.78
N LEU A 452 11.01 -6.09 -30.30
CA LEU A 452 12.08 -6.78 -29.59
C LEU A 452 13.47 -6.19 -29.93
N ASP A 453 13.53 -5.04 -30.60
CA ASP A 453 14.79 -4.39 -31.02
C ASP A 453 15.71 -4.13 -29.83
N TRP A 454 15.15 -3.77 -28.69
CA TRP A 454 15.90 -3.57 -27.44
C TRP A 454 16.71 -4.80 -27.02
N LEU A 455 16.21 -6.00 -27.30
CA LEU A 455 16.88 -7.27 -26.99
C LEU A 455 17.92 -7.60 -28.04
N THR A 456 17.55 -7.52 -29.33
CA THR A 456 18.43 -7.83 -30.45
C THR A 456 19.60 -6.85 -30.52
N ASP A 457 19.37 -5.56 -30.28
CA ASP A 457 20.42 -4.54 -30.25
C ASP A 457 21.36 -4.73 -29.05
N TYR A 458 20.79 -5.11 -27.87
CA TYR A 458 21.59 -5.39 -26.69
C TYR A 458 22.60 -6.51 -26.93
N PHE A 459 22.17 -7.65 -27.50
CA PHE A 459 23.06 -8.77 -27.80
C PHE A 459 23.93 -8.50 -29.03
N GLY A 460 23.41 -7.81 -30.05
CA GLY A 460 24.17 -7.38 -31.23
C GLY A 460 25.36 -6.49 -30.86
N ARG A 461 25.20 -5.57 -29.94
CA ARG A 461 26.29 -4.73 -29.42
C ARG A 461 27.40 -5.56 -28.75
N ARG A 462 27.07 -6.74 -28.24
CA ARG A 462 27.96 -7.68 -27.55
C ARG A 462 28.50 -8.77 -28.50
N GLY A 463 28.29 -8.60 -29.82
CA GLY A 463 28.83 -9.49 -30.86
C GLY A 463 27.97 -10.72 -31.16
N THR A 464 26.75 -10.80 -30.63
CA THR A 464 25.84 -11.93 -30.88
C THR A 464 24.63 -11.46 -31.68
N VAL A 465 24.46 -11.90 -32.89
CA VAL A 465 23.27 -11.64 -33.69
C VAL A 465 22.18 -12.60 -33.23
N LEU A 466 21.10 -12.02 -32.70
CA LEU A 466 19.97 -12.75 -32.18
C LEU A 466 18.71 -12.39 -32.96
N TRP A 467 17.87 -13.39 -33.27
CA TRP A 467 16.52 -13.13 -33.78
C TRP A 467 15.47 -13.95 -33.03
N ALA A 468 14.26 -13.43 -32.97
CA ALA A 468 13.14 -14.06 -32.31
C ALA A 468 12.13 -14.61 -33.32
N GLU A 469 11.80 -15.88 -33.20
CA GLU A 469 10.79 -16.54 -34.02
C GLU A 469 9.54 -16.80 -33.19
N PRO A 470 8.35 -16.32 -33.62
CA PRO A 470 7.12 -16.58 -32.91
C PRO A 470 6.72 -18.06 -33.01
N LYS A 471 6.59 -18.75 -31.88
CA LYS A 471 6.16 -20.15 -31.79
C LYS A 471 4.67 -20.32 -31.53
N GLU A 472 4.13 -19.54 -30.60
CA GLU A 472 2.76 -19.69 -30.15
C GLU A 472 2.20 -18.32 -29.77
N VAL A 473 0.91 -18.09 -30.06
CA VAL A 473 0.16 -16.90 -29.67
C VAL A 473 -0.92 -17.31 -28.70
N ILE A 474 -0.89 -16.74 -27.49
CA ILE A 474 -1.85 -17.04 -26.43
C ILE A 474 -2.79 -15.84 -26.24
N GLY A 475 -4.09 -16.09 -26.32
CA GLY A 475 -5.12 -15.06 -26.24
C GLY A 475 -5.52 -14.50 -27.60
N ALA A 476 -5.95 -13.25 -27.66
CA ALA A 476 -6.38 -12.62 -28.89
C ALA A 476 -5.15 -12.21 -29.75
N ALA A 477 -5.30 -12.27 -31.07
CA ALA A 477 -4.20 -12.02 -32.00
C ALA A 477 -3.62 -10.59 -31.93
N ASP A 478 -4.41 -9.64 -31.45
CA ASP A 478 -4.08 -8.21 -31.35
C ASP A 478 -3.71 -7.73 -29.94
N SER A 479 -3.97 -8.56 -28.91
CA SER A 479 -3.76 -8.20 -27.49
C SER A 479 -3.33 -9.39 -26.64
N GLY A 480 -2.82 -10.45 -27.29
CA GLY A 480 -2.32 -11.66 -26.66
C GLY A 480 -0.87 -11.57 -26.24
N LEU A 481 -0.35 -12.70 -25.75
CA LEU A 481 1.08 -12.93 -25.52
C LEU A 481 1.63 -13.84 -26.61
N VAL A 482 2.82 -13.51 -27.07
CA VAL A 482 3.57 -14.34 -28.03
C VAL A 482 4.72 -15.00 -27.32
N ILE A 483 4.88 -16.29 -27.54
CA ILE A 483 6.02 -17.08 -27.10
C ILE A 483 7.00 -17.13 -28.26
N TYR A 484 8.19 -16.60 -28.04
CA TYR A 484 9.26 -16.59 -29.04
C TYR A 484 10.34 -17.59 -28.68
N SER A 485 10.80 -18.37 -29.66
CA SER A 485 12.12 -18.99 -29.58
C SER A 485 13.18 -18.01 -30.04
N LEU A 486 14.31 -18.01 -29.34
CA LEU A 486 15.44 -17.17 -29.68
C LEU A 486 16.49 -18.01 -30.42
N HIS A 487 17.02 -17.48 -31.50
CA HIS A 487 18.04 -18.11 -32.32
C HIS A 487 19.22 -17.16 -32.45
N ARG A 488 20.42 -17.73 -32.39
CA ARG A 488 21.68 -17.00 -32.66
C ARG A 488 22.27 -17.42 -33.99
N GLU A 489 22.87 -16.50 -34.68
CA GLU A 489 23.71 -16.80 -35.84
C GLU A 489 24.96 -17.46 -35.30
N GLU A 490 25.20 -18.72 -35.68
CA GLU A 490 26.50 -19.37 -35.42
C GLU A 490 27.54 -18.66 -36.27
N GLU A 491 28.63 -18.17 -35.67
CA GLU A 491 29.81 -17.76 -36.45
C GLU A 491 30.23 -18.95 -37.27
N VAL A 492 30.01 -18.86 -38.57
CA VAL A 492 30.64 -19.77 -39.54
C VAL A 492 32.12 -19.45 -39.47
N ASN A 493 32.86 -20.19 -38.65
CA ASN A 493 34.32 -20.18 -38.67
C ASN A 493 34.76 -20.75 -40.00
N ASP A 494 35.04 -19.88 -41.00
CA ASP A 494 35.77 -20.22 -42.21
C ASP A 494 37.27 -20.48 -41.92
#